data_f5a3c7d9767ee706c9deafb9ab27a0b7
#
_entry.id   f5a3c7d9767ee706c9deafb9ab27a0b7
#
_cell.length_a   1.000
_cell.length_b   1.000
_cell.length_c   1.000
_cell.angle_alpha   90.00
_cell.angle_beta   90.00
_cell.angle_gamma   90.00
#
_symmetry.space_group_name_H-M   'P 1'
#
loop_
_entity.id
_entity.type
_entity.pdbx_description
1 polymer ?
#
loop_
_entity_poly.entity_id
_entity_poly.type
_entity_poly.pdbx_seq_one_letter_code
_entity_poly.pdbx_strand_id
1 'polypeptide(L)'
;MARSKASQVAVIGGGMITQIQILPSLYQLQRLGLIGELSVCALNGAPLKVLAEDPALLEAFPGRGFTPHPDFRKIGLDEKFPALFEEVLRKMPERNIAFVAVPDQLHYATILKALEANQHVITVKPLVLKYAQAIEIEKRALERGLFVGIEYHKRFDDRALMARQQYRSGNLGEFKLGHAWLNEPWYYRDSNFQNWCTVENSDMFTYVGCHYVDQLHFITGLMPSEVCVYGGKDRYPNGREGFLWCNAIVGWENGATLSVLDGMCYPNAGPGGNTQGLHLFCKGSKDGCLVLHDDQYRGVK
;
A
#
# COMPACT_ATOMS: atom_id res chain seq x y z
N MET A 1 30.94 -19.66 4.71
CA MET A 1 30.03 -19.09 3.66
C MET A 1 30.31 -17.61 3.59
N ALA A 2 30.70 -17.05 2.44
CA ALA A 2 30.81 -15.61 2.26
C ALA A 2 29.42 -15.00 2.48
N ARG A 3 29.29 -14.00 3.37
CA ARG A 3 28.05 -13.24 3.52
C ARG A 3 27.74 -12.63 2.15
N SER A 4 26.58 -12.95 1.57
CA SER A 4 26.11 -12.26 0.38
C SER A 4 26.06 -10.76 0.68
N LYS A 5 26.51 -9.93 -0.26
CA LYS A 5 26.44 -8.47 -0.10
C LYS A 5 24.97 -8.11 0.16
N ALA A 6 24.70 -7.32 1.20
CA ALA A 6 23.34 -6.91 1.53
C ALA A 6 22.69 -6.17 0.36
N SER A 7 21.42 -6.47 0.07
CA SER A 7 20.72 -5.87 -1.06
C SER A 7 20.57 -4.35 -0.91
N GLN A 8 20.82 -3.63 -1.99
CA GLN A 8 20.54 -2.19 -2.08
C GLN A 8 19.03 -1.98 -2.31
N VAL A 9 18.52 -0.84 -1.87
CA VAL A 9 17.11 -0.48 -2.08
C VAL A 9 17.00 0.91 -2.68
N ALA A 10 16.21 1.03 -3.76
CA ALA A 10 15.82 2.32 -4.30
C ALA A 10 14.31 2.50 -4.11
N VAL A 11 13.91 3.47 -3.29
CA VAL A 11 12.51 3.87 -3.13
C VAL A 11 12.16 4.88 -4.21
N ILE A 12 11.09 4.65 -4.93
CA ILE A 12 10.57 5.54 -5.97
C ILE A 12 9.26 6.15 -5.47
N GLY A 13 9.33 7.40 -5.08
CA GLY A 13 8.26 8.15 -4.42
C GLY A 13 8.70 8.68 -3.05
N GLY A 14 8.56 10.01 -2.85
CA GLY A 14 8.92 10.70 -1.62
C GLY A 14 7.73 11.24 -0.83
N GLY A 15 6.55 10.60 -0.98
CA GLY A 15 5.31 11.04 -0.34
C GLY A 15 5.14 10.56 1.11
N MET A 16 3.93 10.82 1.66
CA MET A 16 3.56 10.51 3.03
C MET A 16 3.86 9.06 3.42
N ILE A 17 3.50 8.07 2.58
CA ILE A 17 3.70 6.66 2.91
C ILE A 17 5.19 6.30 3.03
N THR A 18 6.04 6.95 2.23
CA THR A 18 7.51 6.81 2.35
C THR A 18 7.99 7.34 3.68
N GLN A 19 7.47 8.46 4.15
CA GLN A 19 7.83 9.09 5.42
C GLN A 19 7.42 8.25 6.62
N ILE A 20 6.12 7.89 6.70
CA ILE A 20 5.55 7.33 7.93
C ILE A 20 5.68 5.81 8.05
N GLN A 21 5.94 5.08 6.96
CA GLN A 21 5.93 3.63 6.96
C GLN A 21 7.17 3.01 6.30
N ILE A 22 7.54 3.44 5.08
CA ILE A 22 8.59 2.76 4.31
C ILE A 22 9.97 3.06 4.88
N LEU A 23 10.33 4.34 5.06
CA LEU A 23 11.66 4.72 5.60
C LEU A 23 11.91 4.18 7.00
N PRO A 24 10.98 4.26 7.97
CA PRO A 24 11.18 3.64 9.28
C PRO A 24 11.49 2.14 9.19
N SER A 25 10.75 1.42 8.33
CA SER A 25 10.95 -0.01 8.12
C SER A 25 12.32 -0.30 7.47
N LEU A 26 12.70 0.46 6.45
CA LEU A 26 13.98 0.28 5.77
C LEU A 26 15.17 0.66 6.66
N TYR A 27 15.07 1.73 7.45
CA TYR A 27 16.10 2.09 8.42
C TYR A 27 16.28 1.00 9.49
N GLN A 28 15.18 0.38 9.94
CA GLN A 28 15.25 -0.75 10.84
C GLN A 28 15.96 -1.96 10.18
N LEU A 29 15.65 -2.26 8.92
CA LEU A 29 16.32 -3.34 8.18
C LEU A 29 17.81 -3.04 7.96
N GLN A 30 18.19 -1.78 7.70
CA GLN A 30 19.60 -1.36 7.65
C GLN A 30 20.28 -1.53 9.02
N ARG A 31 19.60 -1.18 10.10
CA ARG A 31 20.14 -1.35 11.47
C ARG A 31 20.42 -2.82 11.79
N LEU A 32 19.57 -3.71 11.28
CA LEU A 32 19.74 -5.16 11.41
C LEU A 32 20.75 -5.77 10.42
N GLY A 33 21.30 -4.96 9.50
CA GLY A 33 22.24 -5.43 8.47
C GLY A 33 21.61 -6.33 7.39
N LEU A 34 20.28 -6.26 7.23
CA LEU A 34 19.54 -7.04 6.25
C LEU A 34 19.50 -6.39 4.86
N ILE A 35 19.57 -5.06 4.81
CA ILE A 35 19.74 -4.29 3.57
C ILE A 35 20.95 -3.38 3.66
N GLY A 36 21.49 -2.99 2.51
CA GLY A 36 22.65 -2.10 2.36
C GLY A 36 22.27 -0.64 2.11
N GLU A 37 22.81 -0.08 1.03
CA GLU A 37 22.57 1.29 0.63
C GLU A 37 21.12 1.56 0.29
N LEU A 38 20.65 2.74 0.66
CA LEU A 38 19.29 3.20 0.42
C LEU A 38 19.30 4.47 -0.40
N SER A 39 18.57 4.47 -1.50
CA SER A 39 18.31 5.65 -2.33
C SER A 39 16.82 6.00 -2.30
N VAL A 40 16.48 7.28 -2.39
CA VAL A 40 15.08 7.72 -2.56
C VAL A 40 15.01 8.63 -3.78
N CYS A 41 14.14 8.25 -4.72
CA CYS A 41 13.87 8.98 -5.95
C CYS A 41 12.52 9.69 -5.83
N ALA A 42 12.46 10.99 -6.13
CA ALA A 42 11.22 11.75 -6.21
C ALA A 42 11.19 12.61 -7.47
N LEU A 43 10.01 13.14 -7.81
CA LEU A 43 9.84 14.00 -8.97
C LEU A 43 10.68 15.28 -8.87
N ASN A 44 10.84 15.82 -7.66
CA ASN A 44 11.63 17.04 -7.38
C ASN A 44 12.29 16.95 -6.00
N GLY A 45 13.04 17.97 -5.62
CA GLY A 45 13.82 17.99 -4.39
C GLY A 45 13.01 18.22 -3.11
N ALA A 46 11.85 18.86 -3.20
CA ALA A 46 11.09 19.29 -2.02
C ALA A 46 10.71 18.14 -1.07
N PRO A 47 10.08 17.04 -1.52
CA PRO A 47 9.76 15.93 -0.62
C PRO A 47 11.02 15.24 -0.07
N LEU A 48 12.10 15.18 -0.82
CA LEU A 48 13.36 14.57 -0.36
C LEU A 48 13.99 15.36 0.78
N LYS A 49 13.90 16.68 0.71
CA LYS A 49 14.36 17.56 1.80
C LYS A 49 13.52 17.30 3.06
N VAL A 50 12.20 17.26 2.94
CA VAL A 50 11.30 16.96 4.08
C VAL A 50 11.66 15.63 4.73
N LEU A 51 11.87 14.57 3.94
CA LEU A 51 12.24 13.24 4.45
C LEU A 51 13.62 13.24 5.15
N ALA A 52 14.61 13.96 4.57
CA ALA A 52 15.97 13.97 5.11
C ALA A 52 16.08 14.79 6.40
N GLU A 53 15.22 15.77 6.58
CA GLU A 53 15.20 16.68 7.73
C GLU A 53 14.09 16.34 8.75
N ASP A 54 13.40 15.20 8.59
CA ASP A 54 12.33 14.78 9.49
C ASP A 54 12.85 14.50 10.91
N PRO A 55 12.44 15.29 11.92
CA PRO A 55 12.95 15.14 13.28
C PRO A 55 12.65 13.76 13.89
N ALA A 56 11.46 13.19 13.59
CA ALA A 56 11.07 11.90 14.13
C ALA A 56 11.92 10.76 13.56
N LEU A 57 12.25 10.82 12.25
CA LEU A 57 13.13 9.84 11.62
C LEU A 57 14.58 9.97 12.15
N LEU A 58 15.07 11.19 12.30
CA LEU A 58 16.43 11.47 12.82
C LEU A 58 16.59 11.01 14.28
N GLU A 59 15.57 11.22 15.10
CA GLU A 59 15.56 10.80 16.50
C GLU A 59 15.47 9.27 16.63
N ALA A 60 14.54 8.64 15.89
CA ALA A 60 14.31 7.20 15.98
C ALA A 60 15.44 6.35 15.35
N PHE A 61 16.13 6.89 14.35
CA PHE A 61 17.17 6.19 13.59
C PHE A 61 18.46 7.01 13.43
N PRO A 62 19.14 7.33 14.52
CA PRO A 62 20.34 8.16 14.48
C PRO A 62 21.42 7.54 13.58
N GLY A 63 22.03 8.37 12.72
CA GLY A 63 23.05 7.95 11.76
C GLY A 63 22.53 7.14 10.57
N ARG A 64 21.24 6.99 10.38
CA ARG A 64 20.62 6.42 9.17
C ARG A 64 20.24 7.53 8.21
N GLY A 65 20.22 7.19 6.92
CA GLY A 65 19.87 8.12 5.86
C GLY A 65 19.79 7.44 4.50
N PHE A 66 19.49 8.23 3.50
CA PHE A 66 19.40 7.80 2.13
C PHE A 66 20.14 8.74 1.18
N THR A 67 20.49 8.26 0.00
CA THR A 67 20.97 9.09 -1.10
C THR A 67 19.77 9.69 -1.84
N PRO A 68 19.59 11.02 -1.85
CA PRO A 68 18.47 11.66 -2.52
C PRO A 68 18.69 11.76 -4.03
N HIS A 69 17.65 11.47 -4.81
CA HIS A 69 17.62 11.64 -6.25
C HIS A 69 16.32 12.36 -6.68
N PRO A 70 16.40 13.65 -7.08
CA PRO A 70 17.60 14.48 -7.24
C PRO A 70 18.23 14.93 -5.91
N ASP A 71 19.50 15.28 -5.93
CA ASP A 71 20.16 15.86 -4.74
C ASP A 71 19.64 17.27 -4.50
N PHE A 72 18.68 17.41 -3.61
CA PHE A 72 17.98 18.65 -3.30
C PHE A 72 18.90 19.79 -2.81
N ARG A 73 20.14 19.48 -2.43
CA ARG A 73 21.13 20.47 -2.02
C ARG A 73 21.81 21.16 -3.22
N LYS A 74 21.64 20.60 -4.44
CA LYS A 74 22.32 21.04 -5.66
C LYS A 74 21.38 21.58 -6.74
N ILE A 75 20.06 21.52 -6.52
CA ILE A 75 19.04 21.89 -7.51
C ILE A 75 17.97 22.79 -6.90
N GLY A 76 17.16 23.42 -7.73
CA GLY A 76 15.90 24.04 -7.30
C GLY A 76 14.91 23.00 -6.78
N LEU A 77 14.29 23.27 -5.63
CA LEU A 77 13.44 22.30 -4.95
C LEU A 77 12.24 21.85 -5.82
N ASP A 78 11.74 22.71 -6.70
CA ASP A 78 10.58 22.46 -7.56
C ASP A 78 10.95 21.97 -8.97
N GLU A 79 12.26 21.90 -9.28
CA GLU A 79 12.75 21.39 -10.56
C GLU A 79 12.41 19.91 -10.72
N LYS A 80 11.78 19.55 -11.85
CA LYS A 80 11.19 18.21 -12.05
C LYS A 80 12.10 17.29 -12.86
N PHE A 81 12.26 16.07 -12.36
CA PHE A 81 13.09 15.00 -12.92
C PHE A 81 12.30 13.70 -13.07
N PRO A 82 11.32 13.61 -13.99
CA PRO A 82 10.37 12.50 -14.05
C PRO A 82 11.01 11.14 -14.40
N ALA A 83 12.14 11.12 -15.08
CA ALA A 83 12.83 9.90 -15.52
C ALA A 83 14.09 9.56 -14.71
N LEU A 84 14.46 10.36 -13.71
CA LEU A 84 15.70 10.17 -12.95
C LEU A 84 15.77 8.81 -12.24
N PHE A 85 14.64 8.31 -11.76
CA PHE A 85 14.58 6.99 -11.13
C PHE A 85 15.02 5.86 -12.06
N GLU A 86 14.78 5.97 -13.37
CA GLU A 86 15.21 4.96 -14.36
C GLU A 86 16.74 4.88 -14.44
N GLU A 87 17.41 6.03 -14.35
CA GLU A 87 18.89 6.04 -14.32
C GLU A 87 19.45 5.44 -13.03
N VAL A 88 18.79 5.73 -11.90
CA VAL A 88 19.18 5.17 -10.60
C VAL A 88 19.04 3.64 -10.64
N LEU A 89 17.91 3.12 -11.11
CA LEU A 89 17.66 1.68 -11.22
C LEU A 89 18.66 0.98 -12.15
N ARG A 90 19.04 1.60 -13.28
CA ARG A 90 20.04 1.04 -14.21
C ARG A 90 21.46 1.04 -13.67
N LYS A 91 21.79 1.99 -12.79
CA LYS A 91 23.11 2.06 -12.13
C LYS A 91 23.22 1.12 -10.92
N MET A 92 22.11 0.72 -10.36
CA MET A 92 22.05 -0.24 -9.25
C MET A 92 22.48 -1.64 -9.75
N PRO A 93 23.22 -2.41 -8.97
CA PRO A 93 23.50 -3.81 -9.32
C PRO A 93 22.19 -4.57 -9.55
N GLU A 94 22.20 -5.51 -10.49
CA GLU A 94 21.02 -6.33 -10.79
C GLU A 94 20.52 -7.12 -9.57
N ARG A 95 19.24 -7.48 -9.58
CA ARG A 95 18.59 -8.29 -8.55
C ARG A 95 18.61 -7.65 -7.15
N ASN A 96 18.67 -6.33 -7.11
CA ASN A 96 18.41 -5.53 -5.92
C ASN A 96 16.91 -5.12 -5.86
N ILE A 97 16.53 -4.21 -5.00
CA ILE A 97 15.12 -3.93 -4.70
C ILE A 97 14.73 -2.53 -5.15
N ALA A 98 13.74 -2.43 -6.04
CA ALA A 98 12.99 -1.21 -6.32
C ALA A 98 11.72 -1.20 -5.47
N PHE A 99 11.56 -0.21 -4.59
CA PHE A 99 10.36 -0.02 -3.78
C PHE A 99 9.51 1.08 -4.41
N VAL A 100 8.36 0.73 -5.01
CA VAL A 100 7.49 1.67 -5.74
C VAL A 100 6.42 2.22 -4.80
N ALA A 101 6.45 3.55 -4.60
CA ALA A 101 5.56 4.28 -3.69
C ALA A 101 5.09 5.61 -4.33
N VAL A 102 4.64 5.54 -5.56
CA VAL A 102 4.09 6.63 -6.35
C VAL A 102 2.55 6.59 -6.35
N PRO A 103 1.84 7.59 -6.90
CA PRO A 103 0.39 7.52 -7.12
C PRO A 103 -0.01 6.29 -7.96
N ASP A 104 -1.19 5.73 -7.67
CA ASP A 104 -1.68 4.44 -8.19
C ASP A 104 -1.54 4.28 -9.72
N GLN A 105 -1.90 5.31 -10.49
CA GLN A 105 -1.84 5.29 -11.95
C GLN A 105 -0.42 5.19 -12.52
N LEU A 106 0.60 5.47 -11.70
CA LEU A 106 2.00 5.42 -12.11
C LEU A 106 2.66 4.07 -11.79
N HIS A 107 2.01 3.22 -10.98
CA HIS A 107 2.58 1.94 -10.56
C HIS A 107 3.00 1.08 -11.74
N TYR A 108 2.09 0.86 -12.68
CA TYR A 108 2.34 -0.03 -13.82
C TYR A 108 3.61 0.35 -14.60
N ALA A 109 3.71 1.60 -15.04
CA ALA A 109 4.86 2.05 -15.81
C ALA A 109 6.17 1.97 -14.99
N THR A 110 6.11 2.35 -13.71
CA THR A 110 7.28 2.34 -12.82
C THR A 110 7.75 0.90 -12.54
N ILE A 111 6.83 -0.02 -12.30
CA ILE A 111 7.14 -1.44 -12.08
C ILE A 111 7.80 -2.05 -13.32
N LEU A 112 7.27 -1.78 -14.52
CA LEU A 112 7.87 -2.26 -15.76
C LEU A 112 9.31 -1.76 -15.95
N LYS A 113 9.58 -0.48 -15.63
CA LYS A 113 10.93 0.09 -15.67
C LYS A 113 11.88 -0.56 -14.68
N ALA A 114 11.40 -0.91 -13.49
CA ALA A 114 12.20 -1.64 -12.51
C ALA A 114 12.53 -3.08 -12.97
N LEU A 115 11.56 -3.78 -13.54
CA LEU A 115 11.78 -5.11 -14.13
C LEU A 115 12.73 -5.05 -15.35
N GLU A 116 12.60 -4.03 -16.21
CA GLU A 116 13.52 -3.79 -17.33
C GLU A 116 14.96 -3.57 -16.87
N ALA A 117 15.14 -2.89 -15.73
CA ALA A 117 16.44 -2.71 -15.07
C ALA A 117 16.90 -3.95 -14.25
N ASN A 118 16.24 -5.08 -14.41
CA ASN A 118 16.54 -6.36 -13.74
C ASN A 118 16.52 -6.27 -12.20
N GLN A 119 15.58 -5.49 -11.63
CA GLN A 119 15.41 -5.32 -10.19
C GLN A 119 14.18 -6.10 -9.68
N HIS A 120 14.26 -6.67 -8.47
CA HIS A 120 13.10 -7.12 -7.72
C HIS A 120 12.24 -5.91 -7.35
N VAL A 121 10.93 -6.09 -7.27
CA VAL A 121 10.00 -5.00 -6.99
C VAL A 121 9.20 -5.28 -5.73
N ILE A 122 9.09 -4.28 -4.87
CA ILE A 122 8.04 -4.17 -3.86
C ILE A 122 7.25 -2.91 -4.19
N THR A 123 5.93 -2.98 -4.22
CA THR A 123 5.08 -1.83 -4.46
C THR A 123 4.06 -1.68 -3.34
N VAL A 124 3.67 -0.43 -3.04
CA VAL A 124 2.49 -0.21 -2.20
C VAL A 124 1.23 -0.65 -2.93
N LYS A 125 0.16 -0.85 -2.22
CA LYS A 125 -1.15 -1.21 -2.78
C LYS A 125 -1.83 0.02 -3.44
N PRO A 126 -2.71 -0.19 -4.44
CA PRO A 126 -2.91 -1.44 -5.17
C PRO A 126 -1.72 -1.75 -6.09
N LEU A 127 -1.56 -2.99 -6.53
CA LEU A 127 -0.50 -3.32 -7.49
C LEU A 127 -0.62 -2.43 -8.74
N VAL A 128 -1.79 -2.44 -9.34
CA VAL A 128 -2.16 -1.65 -10.53
C VAL A 128 -3.68 -1.41 -10.55
N LEU A 129 -4.14 -0.60 -11.49
CA LEU A 129 -5.56 -0.25 -11.65
C LEU A 129 -6.33 -1.16 -12.62
N LYS A 130 -5.64 -2.00 -13.39
CA LYS A 130 -6.25 -2.88 -14.40
C LYS A 130 -5.70 -4.29 -14.28
N TYR A 131 -6.59 -5.29 -14.29
CA TYR A 131 -6.23 -6.71 -14.21
C TYR A 131 -5.21 -7.13 -15.30
N ALA A 132 -5.40 -6.68 -16.54
CA ALA A 132 -4.47 -6.98 -17.63
C ALA A 132 -3.04 -6.50 -17.35
N GLN A 133 -2.87 -5.36 -16.65
CA GLN A 133 -1.56 -4.86 -16.23
C GLN A 133 -0.91 -5.78 -15.18
N ALA A 134 -1.70 -6.32 -14.25
CA ALA A 134 -1.21 -7.27 -13.26
C ALA A 134 -0.68 -8.55 -13.93
N ILE A 135 -1.43 -9.10 -14.88
CA ILE A 135 -1.02 -10.29 -15.65
C ILE A 135 0.28 -10.03 -16.44
N GLU A 136 0.42 -8.86 -17.05
CA GLU A 136 1.66 -8.51 -17.76
C GLU A 136 2.86 -8.40 -16.82
N ILE A 137 2.69 -7.77 -15.64
CA ILE A 137 3.74 -7.68 -14.63
C ILE A 137 4.16 -9.07 -14.16
N GLU A 138 3.20 -9.94 -13.83
CA GLU A 138 3.47 -11.31 -13.41
C GLU A 138 4.26 -12.07 -14.49
N LYS A 139 3.82 -12.03 -15.75
CA LYS A 139 4.51 -12.66 -16.86
C LYS A 139 5.95 -12.18 -16.99
N ARG A 140 6.18 -10.86 -17.01
CA ARG A 140 7.52 -10.28 -17.15
C ARG A 140 8.43 -10.59 -15.96
N ALA A 141 7.87 -10.63 -14.75
CA ALA A 141 8.61 -11.00 -13.55
C ALA A 141 9.07 -12.47 -13.61
N LEU A 142 8.15 -13.38 -13.97
CA LEU A 142 8.45 -14.81 -14.11
C LEU A 142 9.49 -15.09 -15.20
N GLU A 143 9.35 -14.48 -16.38
CA GLU A 143 10.29 -14.60 -17.50
C GLU A 143 11.73 -14.19 -17.11
N ARG A 144 11.88 -13.25 -16.18
CA ARG A 144 13.17 -12.74 -15.71
C ARG A 144 13.64 -13.40 -14.39
N GLY A 145 12.82 -14.24 -13.77
CA GLY A 145 13.08 -14.80 -12.44
C GLY A 145 13.18 -13.73 -11.37
N LEU A 146 12.37 -12.67 -11.48
CA LEU A 146 12.31 -11.57 -10.54
C LEU A 146 11.10 -11.69 -9.62
N PHE A 147 11.24 -11.16 -8.41
CA PHE A 147 10.16 -11.10 -7.44
C PHE A 147 9.40 -9.77 -7.59
N VAL A 148 8.08 -9.85 -7.53
CA VAL A 148 7.19 -8.69 -7.37
C VAL A 148 6.29 -8.94 -6.17
N GLY A 149 6.38 -8.08 -5.17
CA GLY A 149 5.55 -8.12 -3.95
C GLY A 149 4.71 -6.86 -3.79
N ILE A 150 3.54 -7.03 -3.17
CA ILE A 150 2.63 -5.92 -2.84
C ILE A 150 2.64 -5.74 -1.34
N GLU A 151 2.79 -4.51 -0.89
CA GLU A 151 2.74 -4.16 0.52
C GLU A 151 1.28 -4.06 0.97
N TYR A 152 0.75 -5.17 1.48
CA TYR A 152 -0.53 -5.25 2.19
C TYR A 152 -0.26 -5.38 3.70
N HIS A 153 0.10 -4.29 4.35
CA HIS A 153 0.52 -4.28 5.76
C HIS A 153 -0.52 -4.88 6.73
N LYS A 154 -1.82 -4.76 6.42
CA LYS A 154 -2.89 -5.35 7.24
C LYS A 154 -2.81 -6.87 7.38
N ARG A 155 -2.12 -7.56 6.48
CA ARG A 155 -1.87 -9.01 6.60
C ARG A 155 -1.02 -9.37 7.82
N PHE A 156 -0.19 -8.44 8.30
CA PHE A 156 0.76 -8.64 9.39
C PHE A 156 0.25 -8.09 10.73
N ASP A 157 -0.99 -7.62 10.79
CA ASP A 157 -1.66 -7.31 12.04
C ASP A 157 -1.92 -8.61 12.82
N ASP A 158 -1.61 -8.63 14.13
CA ASP A 158 -1.74 -9.82 14.97
C ASP A 158 -3.15 -10.41 14.95
N ARG A 159 -4.18 -9.58 14.84
CA ARG A 159 -5.57 -10.01 14.75
C ARG A 159 -5.87 -10.67 13.42
N ALA A 160 -5.31 -10.17 12.32
CA ALA A 160 -5.44 -10.79 11.00
C ALA A 160 -4.71 -12.14 10.96
N LEU A 161 -3.52 -12.24 11.55
CA LEU A 161 -2.78 -13.49 11.68
C LEU A 161 -3.54 -14.51 12.53
N MET A 162 -4.11 -14.08 13.66
CA MET A 162 -4.93 -14.93 14.52
C MET A 162 -6.21 -15.40 13.79
N ALA A 163 -6.94 -14.50 13.13
CA ALA A 163 -8.13 -14.85 12.36
C ALA A 163 -7.79 -15.86 11.26
N ARG A 164 -6.69 -15.63 10.53
CA ARG A 164 -6.20 -16.58 9.52
C ARG A 164 -5.89 -17.94 10.10
N GLN A 165 -5.18 -18.01 11.21
CA GLN A 165 -4.85 -19.26 11.88
C GLN A 165 -6.13 -20.01 12.29
N GLN A 166 -7.07 -19.34 12.95
CA GLN A 166 -8.33 -19.93 13.40
C GLN A 166 -9.19 -20.41 12.23
N TYR A 167 -9.31 -19.61 11.17
CA TYR A 167 -10.06 -19.98 9.99
C TYR A 167 -9.46 -21.20 9.28
N ARG A 168 -8.16 -21.19 9.03
CA ARG A 168 -7.44 -22.26 8.32
C ARG A 168 -7.37 -23.56 9.13
N SER A 169 -7.50 -23.50 10.43
CA SER A 169 -7.61 -24.67 11.31
C SER A 169 -9.04 -25.24 11.35
N GLY A 170 -10.01 -24.63 10.66
CA GLY A 170 -11.41 -25.07 10.64
C GLY A 170 -12.23 -24.64 11.86
N ASN A 171 -11.64 -23.89 12.81
CA ASN A 171 -12.31 -23.52 14.06
C ASN A 171 -13.48 -22.55 13.89
N LEU A 172 -13.48 -21.76 12.82
CA LEU A 172 -14.51 -20.75 12.54
C LEU A 172 -15.60 -21.26 11.59
N GLY A 173 -15.35 -22.36 10.89
CA GLY A 173 -16.22 -22.84 9.85
C GLY A 173 -16.09 -22.04 8.56
N GLU A 174 -17.11 -22.10 7.69
CA GLU A 174 -17.08 -21.52 6.35
C GLU A 174 -17.62 -20.08 6.36
N PHE A 175 -16.88 -19.12 5.80
CA PHE A 175 -17.34 -17.76 5.60
C PHE A 175 -18.58 -17.68 4.73
N LYS A 176 -19.61 -16.93 5.16
CA LYS A 176 -20.89 -16.78 4.45
C LYS A 176 -21.26 -15.33 4.17
N LEU A 177 -21.04 -14.44 5.11
CA LEU A 177 -21.41 -13.03 5.00
C LEU A 177 -20.42 -12.19 5.80
N GLY A 178 -20.14 -11.00 5.32
CA GLY A 178 -19.31 -10.05 6.08
C GLY A 178 -19.52 -8.61 5.68
N HIS A 179 -18.96 -7.72 6.48
CA HIS A 179 -18.81 -6.33 6.12
C HIS A 179 -17.49 -5.78 6.63
N ALA A 180 -16.95 -4.87 5.87
CA ALA A 180 -15.74 -4.13 6.19
C ALA A 180 -15.98 -2.65 5.96
N TRP A 181 -15.21 -1.81 6.65
CA TRP A 181 -15.26 -0.37 6.45
C TRP A 181 -13.90 0.26 6.66
N LEU A 182 -13.65 1.35 5.93
CA LEU A 182 -12.55 2.27 6.16
C LEU A 182 -12.98 3.66 5.73
N ASN A 183 -13.18 4.55 6.70
CA ASN A 183 -13.50 5.93 6.44
C ASN A 183 -12.40 6.83 6.97
N GLU A 184 -11.68 7.44 6.05
CA GLU A 184 -10.63 8.38 6.32
C GLU A 184 -11.18 9.76 6.65
N PRO A 185 -10.46 10.60 7.40
CA PRO A 185 -10.94 11.91 7.80
C PRO A 185 -11.04 12.90 6.63
N TRP A 186 -11.92 13.88 6.78
CA TRP A 186 -12.17 14.92 5.78
C TRP A 186 -10.93 15.67 5.32
N TYR A 187 -9.93 15.87 6.20
CA TYR A 187 -8.72 16.61 5.86
C TYR A 187 -7.88 15.95 4.75
N TYR A 188 -8.06 14.64 4.48
CA TYR A 188 -7.41 14.00 3.34
C TYR A 188 -7.83 14.63 2.01
N ARG A 189 -9.00 15.23 1.92
CA ARG A 189 -9.47 15.94 0.73
C ARG A 189 -8.61 17.17 0.42
N ASP A 190 -8.01 17.79 1.43
CA ASP A 190 -7.10 18.94 1.29
C ASP A 190 -5.64 18.51 1.02
N SER A 191 -5.36 17.23 1.10
CA SER A 191 -4.03 16.67 0.89
C SER A 191 -3.69 16.47 -0.60
N ASN A 192 -2.55 15.83 -0.87
CA ASN A 192 -2.15 15.51 -2.24
C ASN A 192 -3.10 14.54 -2.97
N PHE A 193 -4.03 13.88 -2.27
CA PHE A 193 -5.06 13.04 -2.88
C PHE A 193 -5.83 13.75 -3.99
N GLN A 194 -6.19 15.01 -3.78
CA GLN A 194 -6.90 15.83 -4.75
C GLN A 194 -6.17 15.96 -6.11
N ASN A 195 -4.89 15.64 -6.17
CA ASN A 195 -4.10 15.76 -7.39
C ASN A 195 -4.08 14.47 -8.22
N TRP A 196 -4.40 13.31 -7.61
CA TRP A 196 -4.29 12.04 -8.31
C TRP A 196 -5.43 11.05 -8.07
N CYS A 197 -6.11 11.06 -6.92
CA CYS A 197 -7.26 10.19 -6.66
C CYS A 197 -8.53 10.82 -7.25
N THR A 198 -8.59 10.90 -8.56
CA THR A 198 -9.65 11.56 -9.33
C THR A 198 -10.41 10.54 -10.16
N VAL A 199 -11.56 10.93 -10.71
CA VAL A 199 -12.41 10.04 -11.53
C VAL A 199 -11.68 9.37 -12.70
N GLU A 200 -10.56 9.93 -13.16
CA GLU A 200 -9.76 9.38 -14.26
C GLU A 200 -8.73 8.35 -13.77
N ASN A 201 -8.32 8.40 -12.51
CA ASN A 201 -7.11 7.69 -12.05
C ASN A 201 -7.39 6.62 -11.00
N SER A 202 -8.11 6.95 -9.93
CA SER A 202 -8.34 6.02 -8.81
C SER A 202 -9.63 6.38 -8.07
N ASP A 203 -10.02 5.58 -7.12
CA ASP A 203 -11.22 5.75 -6.29
C ASP A 203 -11.00 5.17 -4.89
N MET A 204 -11.94 5.43 -3.97
CA MET A 204 -11.79 4.98 -2.59
C MET A 204 -11.87 3.46 -2.44
N PHE A 205 -12.67 2.76 -3.26
CA PHE A 205 -12.71 1.31 -3.20
C PHE A 205 -11.37 0.70 -3.64
N THR A 206 -10.83 1.15 -4.78
CA THR A 206 -9.51 0.70 -5.28
C THR A 206 -8.39 1.08 -4.31
N TYR A 207 -8.41 2.29 -3.75
CA TYR A 207 -7.32 2.79 -2.91
C TYR A 207 -7.34 2.20 -1.50
N VAL A 208 -8.49 2.11 -0.84
CA VAL A 208 -8.58 1.60 0.55
C VAL A 208 -9.38 0.30 0.68
N GLY A 209 -10.43 0.09 -0.11
CA GLY A 209 -11.24 -1.14 -0.08
C GLY A 209 -10.45 -2.38 -0.43
N CYS A 210 -9.44 -2.26 -1.28
CA CYS A 210 -8.55 -3.35 -1.63
C CYS A 210 -7.88 -4.00 -0.41
N HIS A 211 -7.67 -3.27 0.70
CA HIS A 211 -7.15 -3.83 1.93
C HIS A 211 -8.03 -4.93 2.51
N TYR A 212 -9.36 -4.75 2.46
CA TYR A 212 -10.29 -5.70 3.06
C TYR A 212 -10.64 -6.85 2.14
N VAL A 213 -10.65 -6.61 0.83
CA VAL A 213 -10.72 -7.70 -0.16
C VAL A 213 -9.50 -8.61 -0.01
N ASP A 214 -8.31 -8.02 0.07
CA ASP A 214 -7.06 -8.73 0.29
C ASP A 214 -7.04 -9.44 1.66
N GLN A 215 -7.50 -8.79 2.72
CA GLN A 215 -7.50 -9.35 4.08
C GLN A 215 -8.42 -10.56 4.17
N LEU A 216 -9.61 -10.53 3.54
CA LEU A 216 -10.50 -11.69 3.48
C LEU A 216 -9.85 -12.84 2.72
N HIS A 217 -9.27 -12.58 1.55
CA HIS A 217 -8.50 -13.60 0.83
C HIS A 217 -7.37 -14.16 1.69
N PHE A 218 -6.62 -13.33 2.36
CA PHE A 218 -5.53 -13.75 3.26
C PHE A 218 -6.00 -14.64 4.40
N ILE A 219 -7.11 -14.30 5.04
CA ILE A 219 -7.71 -15.08 6.14
C ILE A 219 -8.24 -16.41 5.61
N THR A 220 -9.07 -16.37 4.58
CA THR A 220 -9.88 -17.53 4.15
C THR A 220 -9.21 -18.37 3.05
N GLY A 221 -8.47 -17.76 2.16
CA GLY A 221 -7.95 -18.34 0.91
C GLY A 221 -8.95 -18.36 -0.23
N LEU A 222 -10.17 -17.90 0.00
CA LEU A 222 -11.18 -17.77 -1.04
C LEU A 222 -10.75 -16.71 -2.07
N MET A 223 -11.19 -16.88 -3.31
CA MET A 223 -10.97 -15.90 -4.37
C MET A 223 -12.25 -15.09 -4.60
N PRO A 224 -12.11 -13.74 -4.80
CA PRO A 224 -13.25 -12.93 -5.23
C PRO A 224 -13.66 -13.33 -6.66
N SER A 225 -14.96 -13.40 -6.92
CA SER A 225 -15.53 -13.81 -8.22
C SER A 225 -16.21 -12.67 -8.97
N GLU A 226 -16.80 -11.74 -8.23
CA GLU A 226 -17.52 -10.60 -8.80
C GLU A 226 -17.52 -9.41 -7.85
N VAL A 227 -17.79 -8.22 -8.39
CA VAL A 227 -17.93 -7.00 -7.62
C VAL A 227 -18.95 -6.07 -8.23
N CYS A 228 -19.79 -5.47 -7.36
CA CYS A 228 -20.69 -4.38 -7.71
C CYS A 228 -20.35 -3.19 -6.81
N VAL A 229 -20.11 -2.00 -7.40
CA VAL A 229 -19.68 -0.81 -6.65
C VAL A 229 -20.61 0.37 -6.95
N TYR A 230 -21.13 0.98 -5.91
CA TYR A 230 -21.78 2.29 -5.96
C TYR A 230 -20.81 3.34 -5.46
N GLY A 231 -20.39 4.25 -6.36
CA GLY A 231 -19.48 5.35 -6.03
C GLY A 231 -20.17 6.69 -5.99
N GLY A 232 -19.95 7.45 -4.94
CA GLY A 232 -20.40 8.84 -4.83
C GLY A 232 -19.31 9.80 -5.29
N LYS A 233 -19.61 10.66 -6.27
CA LYS A 233 -18.71 11.73 -6.72
C LYS A 233 -18.87 12.97 -5.89
N ASP A 234 -17.75 13.61 -5.59
CA ASP A 234 -17.73 14.96 -5.04
C ASP A 234 -16.48 15.71 -5.51
N ARG A 235 -16.43 17.00 -5.21
CA ARG A 235 -15.33 17.87 -5.58
C ARG A 235 -14.31 18.01 -4.47
N TYR A 236 -13.06 17.94 -4.85
CA TYR A 236 -11.95 18.34 -4.01
C TYR A 236 -11.82 19.87 -3.93
N PRO A 237 -11.12 20.42 -2.93
CA PRO A 237 -10.88 21.87 -2.81
C PRO A 237 -10.24 22.51 -4.05
N ASN A 238 -9.41 21.75 -4.80
CA ASN A 238 -8.81 22.21 -6.05
C ASN A 238 -9.77 22.16 -7.27
N GLY A 239 -11.06 21.81 -7.07
CA GLY A 239 -12.11 21.77 -8.09
C GLY A 239 -12.16 20.47 -8.91
N ARG A 240 -11.20 19.54 -8.77
CA ARG A 240 -11.25 18.23 -9.42
C ARG A 240 -12.33 17.35 -8.77
N GLU A 241 -12.81 16.36 -9.52
CA GLU A 241 -13.78 15.38 -9.03
C GLU A 241 -13.13 14.03 -8.73
N GLY A 242 -13.62 13.36 -7.69
CA GLY A 242 -13.25 12.00 -7.34
C GLY A 242 -14.43 11.19 -6.83
N PHE A 243 -14.33 9.86 -6.85
CA PHE A 243 -15.25 8.99 -6.12
C PHE A 243 -14.76 8.94 -4.66
N LEU A 244 -15.29 9.83 -3.83
CA LEU A 244 -14.81 10.07 -2.47
C LEU A 244 -15.42 9.14 -1.43
N TRP A 245 -16.48 8.43 -1.78
CA TRP A 245 -17.06 7.34 -0.99
C TRP A 245 -17.63 6.26 -1.90
N CYS A 246 -17.47 5.02 -1.47
CA CYS A 246 -17.90 3.85 -2.20
C CYS A 246 -18.59 2.87 -1.25
N ASN A 247 -19.60 2.19 -1.79
CA ASN A 247 -20.19 1.02 -1.18
C ASN A 247 -20.10 -0.13 -2.20
N ALA A 248 -19.33 -1.16 -1.87
CA ALA A 248 -19.11 -2.30 -2.74
C ALA A 248 -19.70 -3.58 -2.13
N ILE A 249 -20.19 -4.47 -3.00
CA ILE A 249 -20.50 -5.85 -2.65
C ILE A 249 -19.57 -6.74 -3.46
N VAL A 250 -18.75 -7.52 -2.78
CA VAL A 250 -17.81 -8.48 -3.38
C VAL A 250 -18.33 -9.88 -3.17
N GLY A 251 -18.60 -10.60 -4.26
CA GLY A 251 -18.94 -12.03 -4.26
C GLY A 251 -17.68 -12.90 -4.26
N TRP A 252 -17.77 -14.06 -3.63
CA TRP A 252 -16.67 -15.00 -3.46
C TRP A 252 -17.01 -16.36 -4.08
N GLU A 253 -16.00 -17.12 -4.48
CA GLU A 253 -16.14 -18.41 -5.18
C GLU A 253 -17.03 -19.45 -4.47
N ASN A 254 -17.20 -19.33 -3.16
CA ASN A 254 -18.07 -20.19 -2.36
C ASN A 254 -19.51 -19.63 -2.21
N GLY A 255 -19.86 -18.57 -2.95
CA GLY A 255 -21.17 -17.90 -2.90
C GLY A 255 -21.36 -16.96 -1.71
N ALA A 256 -20.33 -16.75 -0.89
CA ALA A 256 -20.35 -15.76 0.18
C ALA A 256 -20.26 -14.33 -0.35
N THR A 257 -20.64 -13.33 0.47
CA THR A 257 -20.53 -11.92 0.10
C THR A 257 -19.88 -11.09 1.21
N LEU A 258 -19.10 -10.07 0.79
CA LEU A 258 -18.52 -9.05 1.66
C LEU A 258 -18.99 -7.68 1.20
N SER A 259 -19.66 -6.92 2.08
CA SER A 259 -19.91 -5.50 1.85
C SER A 259 -18.70 -4.69 2.31
N VAL A 260 -18.25 -3.74 1.48
CA VAL A 260 -17.10 -2.88 1.79
C VAL A 260 -17.51 -1.41 1.68
N LEU A 261 -17.37 -0.68 2.77
CA LEU A 261 -17.79 0.71 2.91
C LEU A 261 -16.57 1.61 3.10
N ASP A 262 -16.23 2.38 2.09
CA ASP A 262 -15.03 3.20 2.08
C ASP A 262 -15.31 4.65 1.75
N GLY A 263 -14.59 5.56 2.39
CA GLY A 263 -14.78 6.97 2.08
C GLY A 263 -13.81 7.92 2.76
N MET A 264 -13.88 9.18 2.36
CA MET A 264 -13.26 10.34 3.03
C MET A 264 -14.35 11.14 3.73
N CYS A 265 -15.05 10.54 4.68
CA CYS A 265 -16.22 11.14 5.32
C CYS A 265 -16.19 11.06 6.86
N TYR A 266 -15.08 10.62 7.45
CA TYR A 266 -14.93 10.61 8.90
C TYR A 266 -14.63 12.02 9.43
N PRO A 267 -15.26 12.45 10.53
CA PRO A 267 -15.00 13.77 11.11
C PRO A 267 -13.52 13.94 11.51
N ASN A 268 -12.93 15.10 11.20
CA ASN A 268 -11.52 15.38 11.56
C ASN A 268 -11.25 15.29 13.07
N ALA A 269 -12.24 15.63 13.90
CA ALA A 269 -12.15 15.52 15.36
C ALA A 269 -12.71 14.19 15.90
N GLY A 270 -13.00 13.23 15.03
CA GLY A 270 -13.51 11.92 15.42
C GLY A 270 -12.49 11.13 16.24
N PRO A 271 -12.91 10.27 17.17
CA PRO A 271 -11.99 9.46 17.95
C PRO A 271 -11.22 8.50 17.06
N GLY A 272 -9.92 8.33 17.30
CA GLY A 272 -9.06 7.42 16.58
C GLY A 272 -8.48 7.92 15.26
N GLY A 273 -8.89 9.09 14.77
CA GLY A 273 -8.41 9.69 13.52
C GLY A 273 -9.07 9.13 12.25
N ASN A 274 -9.61 7.92 12.27
CA ASN A 274 -10.44 7.29 11.24
C ASN A 274 -11.29 6.19 11.88
N THR A 275 -12.15 5.54 11.10
CA THR A 275 -12.84 4.32 11.53
C THR A 275 -12.60 3.21 10.50
N GLN A 276 -12.24 2.02 10.98
CA GLN A 276 -11.96 0.90 10.12
C GLN A 276 -12.09 -0.44 10.85
N GLY A 277 -12.51 -1.47 10.11
CA GLY A 277 -12.67 -2.80 10.68
C GLY A 277 -13.25 -3.82 9.70
N LEU A 278 -13.42 -5.05 10.19
CA LEU A 278 -13.92 -6.18 9.45
C LEU A 278 -14.73 -7.09 10.37
N HIS A 279 -15.94 -7.46 9.94
CA HIS A 279 -16.76 -8.48 10.58
C HIS A 279 -17.04 -9.62 9.62
N LEU A 280 -16.80 -10.86 10.03
CA LEU A 280 -17.05 -12.06 9.25
C LEU A 280 -18.00 -13.00 10.00
N PHE A 281 -19.10 -13.37 9.37
CA PHE A 281 -20.05 -14.35 9.86
C PHE A 281 -19.79 -15.69 9.17
N CYS A 282 -19.47 -16.72 9.94
CA CYS A 282 -19.08 -18.02 9.45
C CYS A 282 -20.09 -19.09 9.89
N LYS A 283 -20.32 -20.08 9.02
CA LYS A 283 -21.09 -21.27 9.35
C LYS A 283 -20.18 -22.23 10.12
N GLY A 284 -20.10 -22.03 11.44
CA GLY A 284 -19.31 -22.85 12.35
C GLY A 284 -20.03 -24.16 12.73
N SER A 285 -19.82 -24.64 13.96
CA SER A 285 -20.38 -25.91 14.43
C SER A 285 -21.92 -25.87 14.56
N LYS A 286 -22.46 -25.41 15.69
CA LYS A 286 -23.92 -25.37 15.92
C LYS A 286 -24.50 -23.99 15.72
N ASP A 287 -23.86 -22.98 16.29
CA ASP A 287 -24.37 -21.60 16.42
C ASP A 287 -23.67 -20.61 15.46
N GLY A 288 -22.75 -21.11 14.63
CA GLY A 288 -21.93 -20.27 13.79
C GLY A 288 -20.77 -19.60 14.55
N CYS A 289 -20.01 -18.78 13.86
CA CYS A 289 -18.88 -18.02 14.42
C CYS A 289 -18.86 -16.61 13.87
N LEU A 290 -18.32 -15.69 14.65
CA LEU A 290 -18.12 -14.28 14.30
C LEU A 290 -16.66 -13.89 14.50
N VAL A 291 -16.06 -13.31 13.47
CA VAL A 291 -14.78 -12.61 13.58
C VAL A 291 -15.05 -11.11 13.68
N LEU A 292 -14.56 -10.48 14.71
CA LEU A 292 -14.58 -9.03 14.88
C LEU A 292 -13.15 -8.50 14.84
N HIS A 293 -12.88 -7.60 13.93
CA HIS A 293 -11.59 -6.96 13.77
C HIS A 293 -11.80 -5.45 13.63
N ASP A 294 -11.58 -4.71 14.68
CA ASP A 294 -11.63 -3.24 14.70
C ASP A 294 -10.21 -2.69 14.71
N ASP A 295 -9.78 -2.14 13.61
CA ASP A 295 -8.44 -1.58 13.42
C ASP A 295 -8.20 -0.29 14.19
N GLN A 296 -9.25 0.37 14.65
CA GLN A 296 -9.20 1.65 15.35
C GLN A 296 -8.46 1.55 16.68
N TYR A 297 -8.52 0.39 17.31
CA TYR A 297 -7.98 0.13 18.64
C TYR A 297 -6.71 -0.71 18.64
N ARG A 298 -5.89 -0.55 17.63
CA ARG A 298 -4.60 -1.25 17.52
C ARG A 298 -3.61 -0.85 18.57
N GLY A 299 -3.74 -0.29 19.45
CA GLY A 299 -2.79 0.09 20.46
C GLY A 299 -3.49 0.40 21.76
N VAL A 300 -2.72 0.65 22.74
CA VAL A 300 -3.20 1.21 23.98
C VAL A 300 -3.54 2.67 23.73
N LYS A 301 -4.77 3.05 24.00
CA LYS A 301 -5.16 4.43 24.09
C LYS A 301 -5.32 4.80 25.54
#